data_6d7b53e62095b20693f7144434d2f240
#
_entry.id   6d7b53e62095b20693f7144434d2f240
#
_cell.length_a   1.000
_cell.length_b   1.000
_cell.length_c   1.000
_cell.angle_alpha   90.00
_cell.angle_beta   90.00
_cell.angle_gamma   90.00
#
_symmetry.space_group_name_H-M   'P 1'
#
loop_
_entity.id
_entity.type
_entity.pdbx_description
1 polymer ?
#
loop_
_entity_poly.entity_id
_entity_poly.type
_entity_poly.pdbx_seq_one_letter_code
_entity_poly.pdbx_strand_id
1 'polypeptide(L)'
;LKGRQQGCSTLIEGRFYWKVTNTPGARAYILTHEQEATNNLFDMVQRYNSNCAAAPVTGAANAKELTFPSLDSGYRVGTAGTKGVGRSGTVQYFHGSEVAFWPNADTHAAGVIQSVPNEPGTEIIHESTANGLGNFFHQKWQEAEIGRGEYQAIFVPWYWQDEYTAPADKFAPTPEELDYAAMYGLSAPQLA
;
A
#
# COMPACT_ATOMS: atom_id res chain seq x y z
N LEU A 1 0.24 7.78 4.60
CA LEU A 1 0.29 7.43 6.01
C LEU A 1 -1.09 7.01 6.49
N LYS A 2 -1.18 5.92 7.19
CA LYS A 2 -2.45 5.30 7.60
C LYS A 2 -2.39 4.72 9.02
N GLY A 3 -3.54 4.50 9.63
CA GLY A 3 -3.72 3.56 10.74
C GLY A 3 -3.67 2.11 10.26
N ARG A 4 -3.73 1.16 11.19
CA ARG A 4 -3.79 -0.27 10.84
C ARG A 4 -5.19 -0.65 10.34
N GLN A 5 -5.29 -1.71 9.54
CA GLN A 5 -6.55 -2.39 9.13
C GLN A 5 -7.64 -1.48 8.54
N GLN A 6 -7.26 -0.35 7.93
CA GLN A 6 -8.20 0.60 7.32
C GLN A 6 -8.53 0.30 5.85
N GLY A 7 -8.21 -0.90 5.36
CA GLY A 7 -8.51 -1.31 4.00
C GLY A 7 -7.68 -0.65 2.89
N CYS A 8 -6.66 0.14 3.22
CA CYS A 8 -5.85 0.86 2.22
C CYS A 8 -5.22 -0.10 1.21
N SER A 9 -4.56 -1.16 1.67
CA SER A 9 -3.95 -2.16 0.78
C SER A 9 -5.02 -2.86 -0.06
N THR A 10 -6.18 -3.18 0.51
CA THR A 10 -7.32 -3.77 -0.21
C THR A 10 -7.79 -2.86 -1.36
N LEU A 11 -7.93 -1.57 -1.09
CA LEU A 11 -8.30 -0.58 -2.12
C LEU A 11 -7.25 -0.49 -3.24
N ILE A 12 -5.96 -0.44 -2.87
CA ILE A 12 -4.86 -0.32 -3.83
C ILE A 12 -4.81 -1.55 -4.73
N GLU A 13 -4.89 -2.75 -4.15
CA GLU A 13 -4.87 -3.99 -4.91
C GLU A 13 -6.11 -4.13 -5.83
N GLY A 14 -7.29 -3.75 -5.37
CA GLY A 14 -8.50 -3.72 -6.19
C GLY A 14 -8.37 -2.73 -7.36
N ARG A 15 -7.81 -1.54 -7.10
CA ARG A 15 -7.54 -0.53 -8.13
C ARG A 15 -6.56 -1.06 -9.20
N PHE A 16 -5.44 -1.64 -8.77
CA PHE A 16 -4.42 -2.14 -9.68
C PHE A 16 -4.88 -3.40 -10.41
N TYR A 17 -5.65 -4.28 -9.75
CA TYR A 17 -6.29 -5.41 -10.41
C TYR A 17 -7.20 -4.92 -11.55
N TRP A 18 -8.06 -3.94 -11.29
CA TRP A 18 -8.92 -3.38 -12.32
C TRP A 18 -8.10 -2.81 -13.50
N LYS A 19 -7.03 -2.06 -13.22
CA LYS A 19 -6.16 -1.50 -14.26
C LYS A 19 -5.50 -2.59 -15.11
N VAL A 20 -4.91 -3.59 -14.48
CA VAL A 20 -4.20 -4.68 -15.16
C VAL A 20 -5.15 -5.54 -15.99
N THR A 21 -6.38 -5.73 -15.55
CA THR A 21 -7.39 -6.53 -16.29
C THR A 21 -8.11 -5.76 -17.38
N ASN A 22 -7.92 -4.44 -17.45
CA ASN A 22 -8.57 -3.58 -18.45
C ASN A 22 -7.59 -2.79 -19.34
N THR A 23 -6.27 -2.94 -19.13
CA THR A 23 -5.27 -2.21 -19.91
C THR A 23 -4.25 -3.19 -20.51
N PRO A 24 -4.21 -3.36 -21.83
CA PRO A 24 -3.20 -4.20 -22.48
C PRO A 24 -1.77 -3.73 -22.16
N GLY A 25 -0.87 -4.68 -21.96
CA GLY A 25 0.53 -4.43 -21.65
C GLY A 25 0.81 -3.97 -20.21
N ALA A 26 -0.22 -3.77 -19.38
CA ALA A 26 -0.07 -3.25 -18.04
C ALA A 26 0.56 -4.28 -17.08
N ARG A 27 1.52 -3.83 -16.29
CA ARG A 27 2.20 -4.63 -15.27
C ARG A 27 2.05 -3.96 -13.92
N ALA A 28 1.61 -4.72 -12.91
CA ALA A 28 1.60 -4.30 -11.51
C ALA A 28 2.64 -5.08 -10.70
N TYR A 29 3.26 -4.40 -9.75
CA TYR A 29 4.23 -4.99 -8.84
C TYR A 29 3.95 -4.57 -7.41
N ILE A 30 3.85 -5.56 -6.51
CA ILE A 30 3.69 -5.36 -5.07
C ILE A 30 5.02 -5.68 -4.38
N LEU A 31 5.48 -4.80 -3.52
CA LEU A 31 6.64 -5.04 -2.67
C LEU A 31 6.27 -4.78 -1.22
N THR A 32 6.56 -5.75 -0.35
CA THR A 32 6.24 -5.69 1.08
C THR A 32 7.51 -5.86 1.93
N HIS A 33 7.40 -5.61 3.23
CA HIS A 33 8.52 -5.72 4.18
C HIS A 33 8.87 -7.17 4.53
N GLU A 34 7.91 -8.12 4.45
CA GLU A 34 8.11 -9.53 4.82
C GLU A 34 7.28 -10.49 3.95
N GLN A 35 7.68 -11.76 3.95
CA GLN A 35 7.08 -12.77 3.07
C GLN A 35 5.61 -13.06 3.38
N GLU A 36 5.21 -13.05 4.64
CA GLU A 36 3.81 -13.28 5.03
C GLU A 36 2.92 -12.15 4.50
N ALA A 37 3.34 -10.90 4.66
CA ALA A 37 2.63 -9.75 4.08
C ALA A 37 2.55 -9.84 2.54
N THR A 38 3.63 -10.30 1.88
CA THR A 38 3.62 -10.55 0.43
C THR A 38 2.55 -11.55 0.04
N ASN A 39 2.47 -12.67 0.73
CA ASN A 39 1.47 -13.71 0.47
C ASN A 39 0.06 -13.17 0.69
N ASN A 40 -0.19 -12.49 1.82
CA ASN A 40 -1.50 -11.94 2.17
C ASN A 40 -2.02 -10.93 1.13
N LEU A 41 -1.15 -10.03 0.64
CA LEU A 41 -1.56 -9.07 -0.39
C LEU A 41 -1.81 -9.76 -1.72
N PHE A 42 -1.01 -10.74 -2.09
CA PHE A 42 -1.22 -11.46 -3.32
C PHE A 42 -2.47 -12.33 -3.29
N ASP A 43 -2.81 -12.92 -2.15
CA ASP A 43 -4.07 -13.63 -1.95
C ASP A 43 -5.30 -12.71 -2.14
N MET A 44 -5.19 -11.42 -1.81
CA MET A 44 -6.23 -10.44 -2.13
C MET A 44 -6.42 -10.29 -3.63
N VAL A 45 -5.33 -10.18 -4.39
CA VAL A 45 -5.38 -10.10 -5.86
C VAL A 45 -5.99 -11.36 -6.47
N GLN A 46 -5.59 -12.53 -6.00
CA GLN A 46 -6.16 -13.81 -6.45
C GLN A 46 -7.66 -13.90 -6.12
N ARG A 47 -8.07 -13.38 -4.96
CA ARG A 47 -9.48 -13.33 -4.56
C ARG A 47 -10.29 -12.42 -5.47
N TYR A 48 -9.76 -11.25 -5.87
CA TYR A 48 -10.40 -10.41 -6.89
C TYR A 48 -10.56 -11.16 -8.19
N ASN A 49 -9.51 -11.83 -8.67
CA ASN A 49 -9.56 -12.61 -9.90
C ASN A 49 -10.60 -13.73 -9.86
N SER A 50 -10.65 -14.48 -8.76
CA SER A 50 -11.56 -15.62 -8.59
C SER A 50 -13.03 -15.20 -8.47
N ASN A 51 -13.32 -13.99 -8.02
CA ASN A 51 -14.68 -13.48 -7.83
C ASN A 51 -15.11 -12.48 -8.91
N CYS A 52 -14.25 -12.15 -9.86
CA CYS A 52 -14.60 -11.26 -10.97
C CYS A 52 -15.23 -12.04 -12.11
N ALA A 53 -16.53 -11.81 -12.38
CA ALA A 53 -17.23 -12.51 -13.46
C ALA A 53 -16.65 -12.21 -14.86
N ALA A 54 -15.98 -11.08 -15.04
CA ALA A 54 -15.33 -10.66 -16.27
C ALA A 54 -13.81 -10.79 -16.23
N ALA A 55 -13.26 -11.63 -15.34
CA ALA A 55 -11.83 -11.85 -15.26
C ALA A 55 -11.28 -12.38 -16.58
N PRO A 56 -10.16 -11.82 -17.11
CA PRO A 56 -9.51 -12.37 -18.29
C PRO A 56 -9.01 -13.79 -18.03
N VAL A 57 -8.85 -14.57 -19.11
CA VAL A 57 -8.26 -15.91 -19.00
C VAL A 57 -6.87 -15.81 -18.39
N THR A 58 -6.67 -16.54 -17.32
CA THR A 58 -5.44 -16.58 -16.55
C THR A 58 -4.42 -17.52 -17.22
N GLY A 59 -3.19 -17.03 -17.42
CA GLY A 59 -2.05 -17.84 -17.82
C GLY A 59 -1.33 -18.43 -16.61
N ALA A 60 -0.17 -17.86 -16.23
CA ALA A 60 0.48 -18.25 -14.98
C ALA A 60 -0.33 -17.71 -13.78
N ALA A 61 -0.60 -18.62 -12.83
CA ALA A 61 -1.18 -18.32 -11.53
C ALA A 61 -0.41 -19.14 -10.49
N ASN A 62 0.61 -18.55 -9.89
CA ASN A 62 1.46 -19.18 -8.89
C ASN A 62 1.67 -18.24 -7.68
N ALA A 63 2.52 -18.61 -6.75
CA ALA A 63 2.74 -17.82 -5.52
C ALA A 63 3.38 -16.43 -5.73
N LYS A 64 3.84 -16.10 -6.95
CA LYS A 64 4.58 -14.87 -7.22
C LYS A 64 4.06 -14.05 -8.40
N GLU A 65 3.21 -14.65 -9.22
CA GLU A 65 2.69 -13.95 -10.40
C GLU A 65 1.31 -14.46 -10.82
N LEU A 66 0.54 -13.53 -11.37
CA LEU A 66 -0.74 -13.75 -12.03
C LEU A 66 -0.67 -13.05 -13.39
N THR A 67 -0.83 -13.79 -14.48
CA THR A 67 -0.72 -13.24 -15.83
C THR A 67 -2.00 -13.40 -16.63
N PHE A 68 -2.22 -12.47 -17.55
CA PHE A 68 -3.35 -12.44 -18.48
C PHE A 68 -2.83 -12.39 -19.92
N PRO A 69 -2.56 -13.56 -20.55
CA PRO A 69 -1.91 -13.62 -21.87
C PRO A 69 -2.64 -12.85 -22.97
N SER A 70 -3.97 -12.86 -22.95
CA SER A 70 -4.78 -12.15 -23.96
C SER A 70 -4.60 -10.63 -23.93
N LEU A 71 -4.18 -10.07 -22.80
CA LEU A 71 -3.92 -8.66 -22.60
C LEU A 71 -2.43 -8.34 -22.55
N ASP A 72 -1.56 -9.34 -22.59
CA ASP A 72 -0.13 -9.19 -22.26
C ASP A 72 0.08 -8.40 -20.97
N SER A 73 -0.74 -8.63 -19.96
CA SER A 73 -0.74 -7.92 -18.68
C SER A 73 -0.54 -8.87 -17.52
N GLY A 74 -0.29 -8.34 -16.32
CA GLY A 74 -0.14 -9.19 -15.15
C GLY A 74 0.33 -8.50 -13.88
N TYR A 75 0.36 -9.29 -12.82
CA TYR A 75 0.81 -8.94 -11.48
C TYR A 75 2.05 -9.72 -11.10
N ARG A 76 2.95 -9.08 -10.37
CA ARG A 76 4.06 -9.72 -9.67
C ARG A 76 4.15 -9.24 -8.23
N VAL A 77 4.70 -10.09 -7.37
CA VAL A 77 4.93 -9.76 -5.96
C VAL A 77 6.33 -10.11 -5.52
N GLY A 78 6.83 -9.38 -4.54
CA GLY A 78 8.14 -9.59 -3.96
C GLY A 78 8.22 -9.10 -2.53
N THR A 79 9.32 -9.50 -1.86
CA THR A 79 9.62 -9.10 -0.49
C THR A 79 10.89 -8.27 -0.46
N ALA A 80 10.88 -7.13 0.21
CA ALA A 80 12.06 -6.29 0.41
C ALA A 80 13.16 -7.07 1.14
N GLY A 81 14.43 -6.80 0.78
CA GLY A 81 15.56 -7.57 1.29
C GLY A 81 15.95 -8.78 0.45
N THR A 82 15.11 -9.25 -0.47
CA THR A 82 15.45 -10.31 -1.41
C THR A 82 16.29 -9.76 -2.56
N LYS A 83 17.38 -10.46 -2.93
CA LYS A 83 18.25 -10.01 -4.05
C LYS A 83 17.50 -9.99 -5.38
N GLY A 84 17.67 -8.92 -6.14
CA GLY A 84 17.13 -8.80 -7.51
C GLY A 84 15.66 -8.40 -7.60
N VAL A 85 15.02 -8.07 -6.48
CA VAL A 85 13.63 -7.61 -6.43
C VAL A 85 13.48 -6.27 -7.17
N GLY A 86 12.48 -6.16 -8.05
CA GLY A 86 12.11 -4.91 -8.73
C GLY A 86 12.95 -4.52 -9.95
N ARG A 87 13.93 -5.33 -10.38
CA ARG A 87 14.84 -4.99 -11.50
C ARG A 87 14.48 -5.66 -12.84
N SER A 88 13.41 -6.41 -12.92
CA SER A 88 13.06 -7.19 -14.11
C SER A 88 11.81 -6.69 -14.82
N GLY A 89 12.00 -5.79 -15.77
CA GLY A 89 10.96 -5.31 -16.68
C GLY A 89 10.31 -4.01 -16.25
N THR A 90 9.59 -3.39 -17.18
CA THR A 90 8.81 -2.17 -16.97
C THR A 90 7.56 -2.48 -16.18
N VAL A 91 7.23 -1.65 -15.21
CA VAL A 91 6.05 -1.75 -14.33
C VAL A 91 5.28 -0.43 -14.44
N GLN A 92 3.98 -0.48 -14.68
CA GLN A 92 3.14 0.71 -14.72
C GLN A 92 2.54 1.05 -13.37
N TYR A 93 2.30 0.04 -12.54
CA TYR A 93 1.62 0.19 -11.24
C TYR A 93 2.46 -0.44 -10.15
N PHE A 94 2.96 0.38 -9.25
CA PHE A 94 3.79 -0.09 -8.15
C PHE A 94 3.13 0.18 -6.80
N HIS A 95 2.97 -0.87 -5.99
CA HIS A 95 2.52 -0.79 -4.61
C HIS A 95 3.65 -1.17 -3.65
N GLY A 96 4.16 -0.19 -2.91
CA GLY A 96 5.04 -0.39 -1.76
C GLY A 96 4.22 -0.42 -0.48
N SER A 97 4.09 -1.60 0.13
CA SER A 97 3.33 -1.79 1.37
C SER A 97 4.23 -1.84 2.59
N GLU A 98 3.83 -1.16 3.66
CA GLU A 98 4.57 -1.00 4.93
C GLU A 98 6.01 -0.52 4.72
N VAL A 99 6.17 0.51 3.89
CA VAL A 99 7.47 1.02 3.43
C VAL A 99 8.36 1.51 4.57
N ALA A 100 7.78 2.01 5.67
CA ALA A 100 8.54 2.43 6.86
C ALA A 100 9.29 1.27 7.55
N PHE A 101 8.93 0.02 7.23
CA PHE A 101 9.53 -1.19 7.80
C PHE A 101 10.49 -1.90 6.84
N TRP A 102 10.70 -1.37 5.63
CA TRP A 102 11.59 -2.04 4.68
C TRP A 102 13.05 -2.00 5.11
N PRO A 103 13.75 -3.13 5.09
CA PRO A 103 15.20 -3.12 5.22
C PRO A 103 15.82 -2.44 3.99
N ASN A 104 16.79 -1.55 4.19
CA ASN A 104 17.47 -0.82 3.10
C ASN A 104 16.49 -0.16 2.09
N ALA A 105 15.47 0.52 2.61
CA ALA A 105 14.37 1.07 1.83
C ALA A 105 14.82 1.95 0.66
N ASP A 106 15.85 2.80 0.86
CA ASP A 106 16.40 3.66 -0.20
C ASP A 106 16.87 2.86 -1.42
N THR A 107 17.55 1.74 -1.18
CA THR A 107 18.09 0.89 -2.26
C THR A 107 16.96 0.17 -3.01
N HIS A 108 15.97 -0.36 -2.27
CA HIS A 108 14.84 -1.05 -2.87
C HIS A 108 13.92 -0.09 -3.62
N ALA A 109 13.58 1.03 -3.00
CA ALA A 109 12.75 2.06 -3.62
C ALA A 109 13.40 2.61 -4.90
N ALA A 110 14.69 2.96 -4.88
CA ALA A 110 15.40 3.43 -6.07
C ALA A 110 15.38 2.40 -7.20
N GLY A 111 15.59 1.11 -6.90
CA GLY A 111 15.57 0.05 -7.89
C GLY A 111 14.21 -0.16 -8.55
N VAL A 112 13.13 -0.03 -7.79
CA VAL A 112 11.76 -0.19 -8.31
C VAL A 112 11.28 1.07 -9.01
N ILE A 113 11.50 2.25 -8.43
CA ILE A 113 11.10 3.53 -9.04
C ILE A 113 11.68 3.68 -10.44
N GLN A 114 12.94 3.25 -10.66
CA GLN A 114 13.57 3.23 -11.99
C GLN A 114 12.87 2.30 -12.99
N SER A 115 12.10 1.31 -12.53
CA SER A 115 11.35 0.41 -13.41
C SER A 115 9.97 0.94 -13.79
N VAL A 116 9.51 2.02 -13.15
CA VAL A 116 8.23 2.68 -13.45
C VAL A 116 8.49 3.89 -14.35
N PRO A 117 8.01 3.90 -15.60
CA PRO A 117 8.18 5.05 -16.48
C PRO A 117 7.49 6.30 -15.90
N ASN A 118 8.11 7.45 -16.07
CA ASN A 118 7.47 8.73 -15.75
C ASN A 118 6.56 9.15 -16.92
N GLU A 119 5.44 8.48 -17.08
CA GLU A 119 4.47 8.66 -18.15
C GLU A 119 3.05 8.77 -17.59
N PRO A 120 2.13 9.48 -18.28
CA PRO A 120 0.74 9.51 -17.89
C PRO A 120 0.13 8.11 -17.81
N GLY A 121 -0.57 7.82 -16.71
CA GLY A 121 -1.21 6.52 -16.50
C GLY A 121 -0.41 5.53 -15.66
N THR A 122 0.84 5.83 -15.33
CA THR A 122 1.62 5.08 -14.33
C THR A 122 1.31 5.57 -12.91
N GLU A 123 1.43 4.68 -11.93
CA GLU A 123 1.17 5.02 -10.52
C GLU A 123 2.18 4.33 -9.60
N ILE A 124 2.70 5.09 -8.65
CA ILE A 124 3.48 4.57 -7.52
C ILE A 124 2.72 4.94 -6.24
N ILE A 125 2.33 3.93 -5.47
CA ILE A 125 1.67 4.13 -4.18
C ILE A 125 2.55 3.51 -3.09
N HIS A 126 3.04 4.36 -2.19
CA HIS A 126 3.68 3.91 -0.95
C HIS A 126 2.69 4.09 0.20
N GLU A 127 2.48 3.05 0.97
CA GLU A 127 1.69 3.13 2.17
C GLU A 127 2.40 2.50 3.36
N SER A 128 2.17 3.06 4.54
CA SER A 128 2.71 2.51 5.79
C SER A 128 1.97 3.05 7.01
N THR A 129 1.99 2.28 8.09
CA THR A 129 1.89 2.85 9.43
C THR A 129 3.20 3.56 9.79
N ALA A 130 3.16 4.44 10.78
CA ALA A 130 4.36 5.12 11.27
C ALA A 130 5.33 4.11 11.93
N ASN A 131 6.63 4.29 11.68
CA ASN A 131 7.69 3.50 12.30
C ASN A 131 8.87 4.40 12.70
N GLY A 132 8.61 5.36 13.59
CA GLY A 132 9.60 6.33 14.05
C GLY A 132 9.98 7.39 13.00
N LEU A 133 11.01 8.15 13.29
CA LEU A 133 11.47 9.29 12.51
C LEU A 133 12.73 8.92 11.69
N GLY A 134 12.95 9.63 10.58
CA GLY A 134 14.19 9.56 9.79
C GLY A 134 14.34 8.38 8.84
N ASN A 135 13.37 7.46 8.78
CA ASN A 135 13.37 6.39 7.76
C ASN A 135 12.93 6.94 6.39
N PHE A 136 13.11 6.15 5.35
CA PHE A 136 12.76 6.51 3.96
C PHE A 136 11.32 7.01 3.81
N PHE A 137 10.34 6.28 4.40
CA PHE A 137 8.93 6.67 4.29
C PHE A 137 8.65 8.01 4.97
N HIS A 138 9.21 8.25 6.16
CA HIS A 138 9.09 9.52 6.88
C HIS A 138 9.67 10.69 6.07
N GLN A 139 10.86 10.50 5.45
CA GLN A 139 11.46 11.54 4.60
C GLN A 139 10.57 11.86 3.39
N LYS A 140 10.07 10.83 2.70
CA LYS A 140 9.15 11.02 1.55
C LYS A 140 7.83 11.64 1.95
N TRP A 141 7.32 11.30 3.13
CA TRP A 141 6.13 11.92 3.70
C TRP A 141 6.35 13.43 3.93
N GLN A 142 7.45 13.82 4.59
CA GLN A 142 7.77 15.23 4.83
C GLN A 142 7.96 16.02 3.53
N GLU A 143 8.64 15.44 2.54
CA GLU A 143 8.77 16.07 1.22
C GLU A 143 7.41 16.31 0.56
N ALA A 144 6.52 15.32 0.59
CA ALA A 144 5.20 15.40 0.00
C ALA A 144 4.28 16.39 0.74
N GLU A 145 4.35 16.45 2.07
CA GLU A 145 3.57 17.39 2.92
C GLU A 145 3.83 18.86 2.59
N ILE A 146 5.08 19.19 2.24
CA ILE A 146 5.47 20.55 1.84
C ILE A 146 5.45 20.77 0.33
N GLY A 147 4.85 19.83 -0.43
CA GLY A 147 4.73 19.91 -1.89
C GLY A 147 6.05 19.75 -2.64
N ARG A 148 7.06 19.09 -2.06
CA ARG A 148 8.32 18.77 -2.73
C ARG A 148 8.25 17.38 -3.34
N GLY A 149 8.85 17.22 -4.54
CA GLY A 149 8.88 15.97 -5.26
C GLY A 149 7.57 15.65 -5.98
N GLU A 150 7.39 14.37 -6.32
CA GLU A 150 6.31 13.89 -7.19
C GLU A 150 5.18 13.20 -6.42
N TYR A 151 5.34 13.01 -5.10
CA TYR A 151 4.35 12.36 -4.26
C TYR A 151 3.35 13.35 -3.69
N GLN A 152 2.09 12.90 -3.59
CA GLN A 152 1.04 13.56 -2.84
C GLN A 152 0.90 12.88 -1.47
N ALA A 153 0.92 13.67 -0.40
CA ALA A 153 0.68 13.18 0.95
C ALA A 153 -0.82 12.92 1.16
N ILE A 154 -1.17 11.70 1.55
CA ILE A 154 -2.54 11.31 1.92
C ILE A 154 -2.48 10.70 3.32
N PHE A 155 -3.15 11.36 4.28
CA PHE A 155 -3.27 10.85 5.63
C PHE A 155 -4.64 10.21 5.84
N VAL A 156 -4.65 8.95 6.27
CA VAL A 156 -5.85 8.22 6.67
C VAL A 156 -5.76 8.02 8.19
N PRO A 157 -6.40 8.87 8.99
CA PRO A 157 -6.27 8.82 10.44
C PRO A 157 -6.96 7.60 11.02
N TRP A 158 -6.41 7.06 12.11
CA TRP A 158 -6.94 5.87 12.77
C TRP A 158 -8.40 6.03 13.22
N TYR A 159 -8.79 7.22 13.62
CA TYR A 159 -10.13 7.52 14.13
C TYR A 159 -11.25 7.57 13.05
N TRP A 160 -10.89 7.37 11.77
CA TRP A 160 -11.90 7.12 10.73
C TRP A 160 -12.39 5.67 10.72
N GLN A 161 -11.75 4.79 11.48
CA GLN A 161 -12.15 3.40 11.63
C GLN A 161 -13.03 3.26 12.88
N ASP A 162 -14.30 2.95 12.70
CA ASP A 162 -15.29 2.82 13.79
C ASP A 162 -14.95 1.71 14.79
N GLU A 163 -14.16 0.73 14.37
CA GLU A 163 -13.74 -0.40 15.23
C GLU A 163 -12.64 -0.01 16.23
N TYR A 164 -11.96 1.13 16.04
CA TYR A 164 -10.93 1.62 16.98
C TYR A 164 -11.59 2.29 18.18
N THR A 165 -12.21 1.48 19.02
CA THR A 165 -12.87 1.90 20.25
C THR A 165 -12.61 0.89 21.36
N ALA A 166 -12.60 1.36 22.62
CA ALA A 166 -12.57 0.52 23.79
C ALA A 166 -13.69 0.93 24.77
N PRO A 167 -14.08 0.05 25.73
CA PRO A 167 -15.04 0.41 26.78
C PRO A 167 -14.52 1.59 27.61
N ALA A 168 -15.30 2.67 27.68
CA ALA A 168 -14.91 3.92 28.34
C ALA A 168 -15.41 4.06 29.79
N ASP A 169 -16.09 3.05 30.34
CA ASP A 169 -16.77 3.11 31.66
C ASP A 169 -15.85 3.50 32.83
N LYS A 170 -14.55 3.21 32.71
CA LYS A 170 -13.53 3.51 33.74
C LYS A 170 -12.41 4.42 33.23
N PHE A 171 -12.55 4.91 32.02
CA PHE A 171 -11.55 5.78 31.41
C PHE A 171 -11.74 7.21 31.94
N ALA A 172 -10.66 7.79 32.44
CA ALA A 172 -10.61 9.18 32.90
C ALA A 172 -9.57 9.91 32.06
N PRO A 173 -10.00 10.61 31.00
CA PRO A 173 -9.08 11.30 30.09
C PRO A 173 -8.33 12.43 30.80
N THR A 174 -7.09 12.60 30.42
CA THR A 174 -6.28 13.76 30.80
C THR A 174 -6.78 15.03 30.07
N PRO A 175 -6.42 16.24 30.54
CA PRO A 175 -6.75 17.46 29.83
C PRO A 175 -6.25 17.48 28.37
N GLU A 176 -5.05 16.97 28.11
CA GLU A 176 -4.46 16.89 26.78
C GLU A 176 -5.25 15.94 25.86
N GLU A 177 -5.75 14.81 26.39
CA GLU A 177 -6.59 13.89 25.62
C GLU A 177 -7.97 14.50 25.32
N LEU A 178 -8.53 15.31 26.23
CA LEU A 178 -9.76 16.04 26.00
C LEU A 178 -9.58 17.11 24.92
N ASP A 179 -8.46 17.85 24.91
CA ASP A 179 -8.14 18.82 23.87
C ASP A 179 -7.96 18.11 22.52
N TYR A 180 -7.27 16.98 22.50
CA TYR A 180 -7.12 16.15 21.31
C TYR A 180 -8.47 15.65 20.78
N ALA A 181 -9.36 15.17 21.68
CA ALA A 181 -10.69 14.75 21.31
C ALA A 181 -11.53 15.89 20.72
N ALA A 182 -11.45 17.06 21.32
CA ALA A 182 -12.17 18.25 20.83
C ALA A 182 -11.67 18.67 19.44
N MET A 183 -10.36 18.58 19.21
CA MET A 183 -9.73 18.93 17.93
C MET A 183 -10.18 18.02 16.77
N TYR A 184 -10.32 16.73 17.03
CA TYR A 184 -10.61 15.72 16.00
C TYR A 184 -12.03 15.13 16.07
N GLY A 185 -12.87 15.58 16.99
CA GLY A 185 -14.24 15.13 17.17
C GLY A 185 -14.34 13.69 17.67
N LEU A 186 -13.41 13.26 18.53
CA LEU A 186 -13.35 11.88 19.02
C LEU A 186 -14.37 11.64 20.13
N SER A 187 -14.96 10.44 20.12
CA SER A 187 -15.82 9.95 21.20
C SER A 187 -15.02 9.41 22.38
N ALA A 188 -15.64 9.30 23.55
CA ALA A 188 -14.98 8.70 24.72
C ALA A 188 -14.49 7.25 24.49
N PRO A 189 -15.23 6.36 23.78
CA PRO A 189 -14.72 5.04 23.41
C PRO A 189 -13.50 5.07 22.48
N GLN A 190 -13.32 6.11 21.68
CA GLN A 190 -12.13 6.26 20.81
C GLN A 190 -10.91 6.76 21.57
N LEU A 191 -11.11 7.47 22.70
CA LEU A 191 -10.02 7.91 23.56
C LEU A 191 -9.53 6.82 24.51
N ALA A 192 -10.39 5.90 24.91
CA ALA A 192 -10.11 4.81 25.84
C ALA A 192 -9.26 3.73 25.21
#